data_9774624e3977ea0d51d96cd527fab499
#
_entry.id   9774624e3977ea0d51d96cd527fab499
#
_cell.length_a   1.000
_cell.length_b   1.000
_cell.length_c   1.000
_cell.angle_alpha   90.00
_cell.angle_beta   90.00
_cell.angle_gamma   90.00
#
_symmetry.space_group_name_H-M   'P 1'
#
loop_
_entity.id
_entity.type
_entity.pdbx_description
1 polymer ?
#
loop_
_entity_poly.entity_id
_entity_poly.type
_entity_poly.pdbx_seq_one_letter_code
_entity_poly.pdbx_strand_id
1 'polypeptide(L)'
;MYKRQPIEIPVSEPVETPPPIPEPEVEVVEEVEMTEPAPEVVEKPAFILPRLDDSDGLIRDGVVTLTRHEGINYWVRPSELVRKFVVLVDNAANGGIAREAASMLGPDQPFVAKQLSEKVSLMDDVSYARYNQVTDVFVSLDSRRAAEFYQLLEPLFQEAYDELGYPDKKFNTALFAAIGRLLETPVIEGPVRLVRPVVMYEYEDPRLESLAGAQKQMLRMGPRNTKLIQAKLSELAIELRSILAN
;
A
#
# COMPACT_ATOMS: atom_id res chain seq x y z
N MET A 1 -49.23 19.61 47.68
CA MET A 1 -49.44 18.63 48.76
C MET A 1 -50.21 17.44 48.15
N TYR A 2 -49.49 16.46 47.57
CA TYR A 2 -50.14 15.26 47.04
C TYR A 2 -49.63 14.05 47.84
N LYS A 3 -50.53 13.40 48.54
CA LYS A 3 -50.31 12.18 49.31
C LYS A 3 -50.20 10.98 48.32
N ARG A 4 -49.12 10.24 48.42
CA ARG A 4 -48.97 8.93 47.78
C ARG A 4 -49.65 7.87 48.65
N GLN A 5 -50.56 7.14 48.06
CA GLN A 5 -51.14 5.89 48.63
C GLN A 5 -50.22 4.70 48.35
N PRO A 6 -50.07 3.74 49.29
CA PRO A 6 -49.33 2.54 49.09
C PRO A 6 -50.17 1.52 48.25
N ILE A 7 -49.52 0.87 47.33
CA ILE A 7 -50.09 -0.27 46.56
C ILE A 7 -49.85 -1.55 47.36
N GLU A 8 -50.91 -2.21 47.78
CA GLU A 8 -50.88 -3.56 48.36
C GLU A 8 -50.67 -4.60 47.26
N ILE A 9 -49.69 -5.51 47.42
CA ILE A 9 -49.42 -6.64 46.56
C ILE A 9 -50.18 -7.84 47.14
N PRO A 10 -51.05 -8.56 46.40
CA PRO A 10 -51.71 -9.74 46.87
C PRO A 10 -50.72 -10.92 47.00
N VAL A 11 -50.76 -11.54 48.17
CA VAL A 11 -50.03 -12.79 48.49
C VAL A 11 -50.73 -13.94 47.77
N SER A 12 -50.05 -14.63 46.91
CA SER A 12 -50.53 -15.87 46.25
C SER A 12 -50.38 -17.06 47.20
N GLU A 13 -51.49 -17.84 47.30
CA GLU A 13 -51.61 -19.04 48.07
C GLU A 13 -50.66 -20.16 47.61
N PRO A 14 -50.28 -21.11 48.47
CA PRO A 14 -49.36 -22.18 48.14
C PRO A 14 -50.04 -23.23 47.25
N VAL A 15 -49.38 -23.56 46.13
CA VAL A 15 -49.79 -24.64 45.22
C VAL A 15 -49.40 -26.00 45.86
N GLU A 16 -50.42 -26.88 46.02
CA GLU A 16 -50.23 -28.25 46.45
C GLU A 16 -49.39 -29.04 45.46
N THR A 17 -48.40 -29.78 45.96
CA THR A 17 -47.58 -30.68 45.16
C THR A 17 -48.32 -31.95 44.80
N PRO A 18 -48.32 -32.42 43.54
CA PRO A 18 -48.93 -33.72 43.16
C PRO A 18 -48.01 -34.88 43.61
N PRO A 19 -48.63 -36.08 43.81
CA PRO A 19 -47.93 -37.25 44.33
C PRO A 19 -46.89 -37.83 43.35
N PRO A 20 -45.89 -38.59 43.84
CA PRO A 20 -44.81 -39.07 43.01
C PRO A 20 -45.27 -40.17 42.05
N ILE A 21 -44.82 -40.06 40.80
CA ILE A 21 -44.99 -41.06 39.74
C ILE A 21 -43.97 -42.19 40.00
N PRO A 22 -44.34 -43.46 39.86
CA PRO A 22 -43.41 -44.59 40.05
C PRO A 22 -42.33 -44.58 38.94
N GLU A 23 -41.09 -44.78 39.35
CA GLU A 23 -39.95 -44.93 38.47
C GLU A 23 -40.09 -46.17 37.59
N PRO A 24 -39.89 -46.06 36.25
CA PRO A 24 -39.74 -47.25 35.41
C PRO A 24 -38.37 -47.90 35.63
N GLU A 25 -38.39 -49.24 35.75
CA GLU A 25 -37.17 -50.09 35.79
C GLU A 25 -36.28 -49.76 34.56
N VAL A 26 -35.04 -49.42 34.87
CA VAL A 26 -33.99 -49.16 33.86
C VAL A 26 -33.47 -50.49 33.36
N GLU A 27 -33.89 -50.93 32.16
CA GLU A 27 -33.11 -51.93 31.41
C GLU A 27 -31.74 -51.32 31.05
N VAL A 28 -30.70 -52.00 31.50
CA VAL A 28 -29.30 -51.66 31.16
C VAL A 28 -29.12 -52.01 29.69
N VAL A 29 -29.25 -50.99 28.80
CA VAL A 29 -28.81 -51.08 27.42
C VAL A 29 -27.34 -50.70 27.43
N GLU A 30 -26.44 -51.63 27.05
CA GLU A 30 -25.03 -51.36 26.81
C GLU A 30 -24.92 -50.22 25.78
N GLU A 31 -24.45 -49.05 26.27
CA GLU A 31 -24.16 -47.87 25.44
C GLU A 31 -22.91 -48.15 24.60
N VAL A 32 -23.14 -48.56 23.35
CA VAL A 32 -22.08 -48.63 22.36
C VAL A 32 -21.65 -47.18 22.10
N GLU A 33 -20.53 -46.79 22.70
CA GLU A 33 -19.87 -45.51 22.49
C GLU A 33 -19.49 -45.39 21.01
N MET A 34 -20.45 -44.83 20.18
CA MET A 34 -20.09 -44.36 18.84
C MET A 34 -19.27 -43.08 19.00
N THR A 35 -17.95 -43.25 19.06
CA THR A 35 -17.03 -42.15 18.85
C THR A 35 -17.29 -41.58 17.44
N GLU A 36 -18.03 -40.48 17.37
CA GLU A 36 -17.99 -39.62 16.15
C GLU A 36 -16.52 -39.26 15.89
N PRO A 37 -16.00 -39.50 14.67
CA PRO A 37 -14.68 -39.05 14.35
C PRO A 37 -14.67 -37.51 14.48
N ALA A 38 -13.81 -36.99 15.36
CA ALA A 38 -13.56 -35.56 15.46
C ALA A 38 -13.35 -35.01 14.03
N PRO A 39 -13.92 -33.83 13.68
CA PRO A 39 -13.74 -33.26 12.37
C PRO A 39 -12.21 -33.11 12.16
N GLU A 40 -11.69 -33.77 11.13
CA GLU A 40 -10.32 -33.55 10.68
C GLU A 40 -10.19 -32.05 10.46
N VAL A 41 -9.41 -31.40 11.32
CA VAL A 41 -8.96 -30.04 11.10
C VAL A 41 -8.07 -30.11 9.88
N VAL A 42 -8.65 -29.86 8.70
CA VAL A 42 -7.89 -29.66 7.46
C VAL A 42 -7.07 -28.41 7.69
N GLU A 43 -5.85 -28.59 8.18
CA GLU A 43 -4.88 -27.49 8.23
C GLU A 43 -4.76 -26.93 6.82
N LYS A 44 -5.24 -25.70 6.65
CA LYS A 44 -5.00 -24.98 5.39
C LYS A 44 -3.50 -24.98 5.18
N PRO A 45 -3.01 -25.38 3.99
CA PRO A 45 -1.57 -25.41 3.73
C PRO A 45 -0.99 -24.03 4.06
N ALA A 46 0.01 -24.02 4.93
CA ALA A 46 0.70 -22.80 5.29
C ALA A 46 1.23 -22.17 4.01
N PHE A 47 0.89 -20.88 3.78
CA PHE A 47 1.40 -20.15 2.62
C PHE A 47 2.92 -20.02 2.76
N ILE A 48 3.65 -20.62 1.83
CA ILE A 48 5.12 -20.58 1.81
C ILE A 48 5.53 -19.56 0.75
N LEU A 49 6.28 -18.54 1.16
CA LEU A 49 6.86 -17.58 0.23
C LEU A 49 7.85 -18.30 -0.70
N PRO A 50 7.84 -18.00 -2.01
CA PRO A 50 8.86 -18.45 -2.91
C PRO A 50 10.23 -17.84 -2.57
N ARG A 51 11.30 -18.37 -3.15
CA ARG A 51 12.61 -17.71 -3.10
C ARG A 51 12.55 -16.38 -3.86
N LEU A 52 13.42 -15.44 -3.52
CA LEU A 52 13.49 -14.13 -4.15
C LEU A 52 13.56 -14.23 -5.70
N ASP A 53 14.39 -15.12 -6.22
CA ASP A 53 14.55 -15.33 -7.66
C ASP A 53 13.30 -15.87 -8.38
N ASP A 54 12.43 -16.56 -7.65
CA ASP A 54 11.21 -17.18 -8.18
C ASP A 54 9.95 -16.38 -7.82
N SER A 55 10.10 -15.17 -7.25
CA SER A 55 9.00 -14.38 -6.67
C SER A 55 8.13 -13.65 -7.69
N ASP A 56 8.61 -13.44 -8.91
CA ASP A 56 7.92 -12.62 -9.93
C ASP A 56 6.50 -13.09 -10.25
N GLY A 57 6.24 -14.41 -10.24
CA GLY A 57 4.90 -14.96 -10.45
C GLY A 57 3.92 -14.48 -9.36
N LEU A 58 4.30 -14.66 -8.09
CA LEU A 58 3.52 -14.21 -6.95
C LEU A 58 3.27 -12.69 -6.98
N ILE A 59 4.31 -11.91 -7.33
CA ILE A 59 4.18 -10.45 -7.42
C ILE A 59 3.18 -10.06 -8.51
N ARG A 60 3.26 -10.68 -9.71
CA ARG A 60 2.31 -10.39 -10.80
C ARG A 60 0.89 -10.70 -10.40
N ASP A 61 0.66 -11.91 -9.88
CA ASP A 61 -0.67 -12.35 -9.48
C ASP A 61 -1.25 -11.49 -8.35
N GLY A 62 -0.43 -11.09 -7.38
CA GLY A 62 -0.85 -10.24 -6.28
C GLY A 62 -1.14 -8.80 -6.72
N VAL A 63 -0.21 -8.16 -7.43
CA VAL A 63 -0.32 -6.73 -7.81
C VAL A 63 -1.54 -6.47 -8.70
N VAL A 64 -1.88 -7.36 -9.64
CA VAL A 64 -3.07 -7.17 -10.49
C VAL A 64 -4.38 -7.24 -9.70
N THR A 65 -4.37 -7.80 -8.50
CA THR A 65 -5.56 -7.82 -7.63
C THR A 65 -5.79 -6.52 -6.87
N LEU A 66 -4.78 -5.65 -6.79
CA LEU A 66 -4.82 -4.40 -6.01
C LEU A 66 -5.61 -3.29 -6.70
N THR A 67 -5.89 -3.42 -7.98
CA THR A 67 -6.62 -2.43 -8.77
C THR A 67 -7.36 -3.06 -9.93
N ARG A 68 -8.40 -2.37 -10.41
CA ARG A 68 -9.09 -2.71 -11.66
C ARG A 68 -8.55 -1.96 -12.88
N HIS A 69 -7.54 -1.12 -12.70
CA HIS A 69 -6.96 -0.33 -13.77
C HIS A 69 -6.04 -1.19 -14.65
N GLU A 70 -6.38 -1.35 -15.92
CA GLU A 70 -5.65 -2.24 -16.86
C GLU A 70 -4.16 -1.89 -17.02
N GLY A 71 -3.79 -0.64 -16.81
CA GLY A 71 -2.42 -0.15 -16.86
C GLY A 71 -1.47 -0.85 -15.88
N ILE A 72 -2.00 -1.50 -14.83
CA ILE A 72 -1.19 -2.25 -13.86
C ILE A 72 -0.42 -3.39 -14.51
N ASN A 73 -0.98 -4.01 -15.55
CA ASN A 73 -0.33 -5.10 -16.28
C ASN A 73 0.99 -4.67 -16.96
N TYR A 74 1.13 -3.37 -17.26
CA TYR A 74 2.38 -2.85 -17.81
C TYR A 74 3.49 -2.80 -16.75
N TRP A 75 3.15 -2.48 -15.50
CA TRP A 75 4.11 -2.37 -14.41
C TRP A 75 4.73 -3.71 -14.00
N VAL A 76 4.00 -4.80 -14.18
CA VAL A 76 4.45 -6.14 -13.78
C VAL A 76 5.07 -6.95 -14.92
N ARG A 77 5.30 -6.36 -16.10
CA ARG A 77 5.96 -7.01 -17.23
C ARG A 77 7.43 -7.36 -17.00
N PRO A 78 8.24 -6.49 -16.36
CA PRO A 78 9.65 -6.79 -16.13
C PRO A 78 9.85 -8.02 -15.26
N SER A 79 11.07 -8.55 -15.28
CA SER A 79 11.57 -9.52 -14.28
C SER A 79 12.19 -8.81 -13.09
N GLU A 80 12.46 -9.56 -12.02
CA GLU A 80 13.09 -9.08 -10.79
C GLU A 80 12.32 -7.94 -10.12
N LEU A 81 10.99 -8.08 -10.05
CA LEU A 81 10.08 -7.03 -9.59
C LEU A 81 10.39 -6.58 -8.17
N VAL A 82 10.72 -7.51 -7.26
CA VAL A 82 11.09 -7.20 -5.88
C VAL A 82 12.38 -6.37 -5.84
N ARG A 83 13.43 -6.80 -6.53
CA ARG A 83 14.71 -6.07 -6.57
C ARG A 83 14.54 -4.68 -7.18
N LYS A 84 13.79 -4.56 -8.27
CA LYS A 84 13.51 -3.26 -8.89
C LYS A 84 12.74 -2.32 -7.97
N PHE A 85 11.75 -2.84 -7.25
CA PHE A 85 11.02 -2.05 -6.27
C PHE A 85 11.93 -1.59 -5.13
N VAL A 86 12.76 -2.46 -4.58
CA VAL A 86 13.72 -2.13 -3.52
C VAL A 86 14.72 -1.07 -3.98
N VAL A 87 15.30 -1.21 -5.19
CA VAL A 87 16.21 -0.21 -5.78
C VAL A 87 15.51 1.13 -6.00
N LEU A 88 14.24 1.13 -6.42
CA LEU A 88 13.45 2.36 -6.61
C LEU A 88 13.25 3.08 -5.27
N VAL A 89 12.86 2.34 -4.23
CA VAL A 89 12.62 2.88 -2.88
C VAL A 89 13.92 3.40 -2.26
N ASP A 90 15.02 2.63 -2.32
CA ASP A 90 16.30 3.04 -1.77
C ASP A 90 16.82 4.33 -2.43
N ASN A 91 16.76 4.41 -3.76
CA ASN A 91 17.12 5.63 -4.48
C ASN A 91 16.25 6.82 -4.06
N ALA A 92 14.94 6.66 -3.96
CA ALA A 92 14.04 7.73 -3.53
C ALA A 92 14.33 8.17 -2.08
N ALA A 93 14.58 7.22 -1.18
CA ALA A 93 14.99 7.49 0.22
C ALA A 93 16.27 8.30 0.30
N ASN A 94 17.23 8.02 -0.58
CA ASN A 94 18.51 8.73 -0.67
C ASN A 94 18.48 9.98 -1.58
N GLY A 95 17.29 10.32 -2.12
CA GLY A 95 17.08 11.50 -2.96
C GLY A 95 17.49 11.31 -4.42
N GLY A 96 17.87 10.10 -4.83
CA GLY A 96 18.22 9.75 -6.20
C GLY A 96 17.02 9.41 -7.08
N ILE A 97 17.32 9.00 -8.32
CA ILE A 97 16.34 8.45 -9.28
C ILE A 97 16.91 7.14 -9.83
N ALA A 98 16.26 6.05 -9.58
CA ALA A 98 16.58 4.74 -10.17
C ALA A 98 15.99 4.64 -11.59
N ARG A 99 16.63 5.27 -12.58
CA ARG A 99 16.09 5.38 -13.95
C ARG A 99 15.80 4.03 -14.60
N GLU A 100 16.68 3.08 -14.42
CA GLU A 100 16.53 1.73 -14.98
C GLU A 100 15.38 0.99 -14.29
N ALA A 101 15.36 0.95 -12.95
CA ALA A 101 14.29 0.32 -12.19
C ALA A 101 12.93 0.99 -12.41
N ALA A 102 12.90 2.30 -12.69
CA ALA A 102 11.70 3.07 -12.96
C ALA A 102 11.35 3.17 -14.45
N SER A 103 12.04 2.46 -15.34
CA SER A 103 11.86 2.61 -16.79
C SER A 103 10.41 2.34 -17.24
N MET A 104 9.73 1.36 -16.60
CA MET A 104 8.33 1.03 -16.86
C MET A 104 7.34 2.14 -16.42
N LEU A 105 7.78 3.04 -15.55
CA LEU A 105 6.98 4.17 -15.06
C LEU A 105 7.25 5.45 -15.86
N GLY A 106 8.21 5.40 -16.78
CA GLY A 106 8.57 6.54 -17.62
C GLY A 106 7.53 6.81 -18.70
N PRO A 107 7.43 8.07 -19.17
CA PRO A 107 6.58 8.42 -20.30
C PRO A 107 7.23 8.05 -21.63
N ASP A 108 6.43 7.57 -22.56
CA ASP A 108 6.86 7.28 -23.95
C ASP A 108 7.06 8.56 -24.79
N GLN A 109 6.40 9.63 -24.41
CA GLN A 109 6.44 10.89 -25.15
C GLN A 109 7.65 11.77 -24.73
N PRO A 110 8.25 12.51 -25.67
CA PRO A 110 9.38 13.38 -25.35
C PRO A 110 8.96 14.55 -24.46
N PHE A 111 9.93 15.11 -23.73
CA PHE A 111 9.75 16.32 -22.96
C PHE A 111 9.54 17.52 -23.89
N VAL A 112 8.57 18.37 -23.58
CA VAL A 112 8.26 19.60 -24.32
C VAL A 112 8.38 20.80 -23.38
N ALA A 113 9.10 21.83 -23.83
CA ALA A 113 9.17 23.10 -23.15
C ALA A 113 8.81 24.21 -24.18
N LYS A 114 7.98 25.16 -23.76
CA LYS A 114 7.61 26.32 -24.58
C LYS A 114 8.66 27.40 -24.41
N GLN A 115 9.35 27.77 -25.48
CA GLN A 115 10.35 28.83 -25.44
C GLN A 115 9.68 30.17 -25.13
N LEU A 116 10.15 30.88 -24.13
CA LEU A 116 9.68 32.20 -23.72
C LEU A 116 10.65 33.30 -24.19
N SER A 117 11.95 33.05 -24.15
CA SER A 117 13.01 33.91 -24.62
C SER A 117 14.20 33.07 -25.10
N GLU A 118 15.27 33.70 -25.56
CA GLU A 118 16.49 32.98 -25.99
C GLU A 118 17.06 32.02 -24.95
N LYS A 119 16.95 32.36 -23.66
CA LYS A 119 17.56 31.61 -22.54
C LYS A 119 16.55 30.91 -21.61
N VAL A 120 15.26 31.28 -21.72
CA VAL A 120 14.23 30.82 -20.78
C VAL A 120 13.12 30.11 -21.53
N SER A 121 12.74 28.96 -21.01
CA SER A 121 11.58 28.20 -21.46
C SER A 121 10.60 27.99 -20.29
N LEU A 122 9.36 27.69 -20.59
CA LEU A 122 8.34 27.25 -19.66
C LEU A 122 8.14 25.75 -19.83
N MET A 123 7.98 25.05 -18.71
CA MET A 123 7.51 23.67 -18.77
C MET A 123 6.08 23.66 -19.31
N ASP A 124 5.85 22.87 -20.35
CA ASP A 124 4.55 22.79 -21.01
C ASP A 124 3.64 21.79 -20.32
N ASP A 125 2.33 22.09 -20.25
CA ASP A 125 1.33 21.20 -19.65
C ASP A 125 1.27 19.83 -20.34
N VAL A 126 1.59 19.75 -21.63
CA VAL A 126 1.74 18.49 -22.37
C VAL A 126 2.83 17.62 -21.73
N SER A 127 3.89 18.21 -21.19
CA SER A 127 4.94 17.49 -20.47
C SER A 127 4.46 16.89 -19.16
N TYR A 128 3.53 17.55 -18.47
CA TYR A 128 2.89 17.00 -17.27
C TYR A 128 1.92 15.87 -17.60
N ALA A 129 1.13 16.05 -18.66
CA ALA A 129 0.11 15.09 -19.08
C ALA A 129 0.68 13.70 -19.43
N ARG A 130 1.95 13.63 -19.81
CA ARG A 130 2.67 12.37 -20.09
C ARG A 130 2.66 11.41 -18.91
N TYR A 131 2.54 11.91 -17.68
CA TYR A 131 2.55 11.14 -16.45
C TYR A 131 1.15 10.80 -15.91
N ASN A 132 0.07 11.27 -16.59
CA ASN A 132 -1.28 11.05 -16.11
C ASN A 132 -1.59 9.55 -15.98
N GLN A 133 -1.29 8.76 -17.00
CA GLN A 133 -1.59 7.33 -16.98
C GLN A 133 -0.91 6.60 -15.82
N VAL A 134 0.39 6.82 -15.61
CA VAL A 134 1.12 6.18 -14.52
C VAL A 134 0.59 6.64 -13.16
N THR A 135 0.23 7.92 -13.04
CA THR A 135 -0.40 8.46 -11.83
C THR A 135 -1.77 7.81 -11.59
N ASP A 136 -2.61 7.73 -12.61
CA ASP A 136 -3.96 7.17 -12.50
C ASP A 136 -3.91 5.68 -12.11
N VAL A 137 -2.94 4.90 -12.62
CA VAL A 137 -2.67 3.52 -12.15
C VAL A 137 -2.30 3.52 -10.67
N PHE A 138 -1.34 4.36 -10.26
CA PHE A 138 -0.86 4.39 -8.88
C PHE A 138 -1.98 4.74 -7.88
N VAL A 139 -2.77 5.76 -8.19
CA VAL A 139 -3.86 6.19 -7.28
C VAL A 139 -5.05 5.24 -7.26
N SER A 140 -5.17 4.37 -8.25
CA SER A 140 -6.22 3.34 -8.31
C SER A 140 -5.96 2.14 -7.40
N LEU A 141 -4.75 2.02 -6.84
CA LEU A 141 -4.40 0.93 -5.91
C LEU A 141 -5.24 1.04 -4.63
N ASP A 142 -5.78 -0.09 -4.17
CA ASP A 142 -6.38 -0.21 -2.85
C ASP A 142 -5.28 -0.15 -1.79
N SER A 143 -5.26 0.90 -0.98
CA SER A 143 -4.16 1.19 -0.04
C SER A 143 -4.05 0.13 1.05
N ARG A 144 -5.18 -0.39 1.57
CA ARG A 144 -5.19 -1.41 2.60
C ARG A 144 -4.69 -2.75 2.07
N ARG A 145 -5.24 -3.20 0.94
CA ARG A 145 -4.81 -4.46 0.30
C ARG A 145 -3.35 -4.40 -0.13
N ALA A 146 -2.88 -3.23 -0.60
CA ALA A 146 -1.47 -3.02 -0.93
C ALA A 146 -0.57 -3.14 0.30
N ALA A 147 -0.99 -2.62 1.47
CA ALA A 147 -0.25 -2.75 2.72
C ALA A 147 -0.27 -4.20 3.25
N GLU A 148 -1.40 -4.90 3.17
CA GLU A 148 -1.49 -6.33 3.51
C GLU A 148 -0.57 -7.19 2.61
N PHE A 149 -0.57 -6.92 1.32
CA PHE A 149 0.31 -7.60 0.37
C PHE A 149 1.78 -7.27 0.61
N TYR A 150 2.09 -6.02 0.93
CA TYR A 150 3.44 -5.62 1.33
C TYR A 150 3.91 -6.39 2.57
N GLN A 151 3.10 -6.51 3.62
CA GLN A 151 3.44 -7.26 4.82
C GLN A 151 3.76 -8.73 4.51
N LEU A 152 2.96 -9.35 3.64
CA LEU A 152 3.21 -10.72 3.20
C LEU A 152 4.59 -10.87 2.53
N LEU A 153 5.01 -9.87 1.77
CA LEU A 153 6.26 -9.86 0.98
C LEU A 153 7.46 -9.26 1.73
N GLU A 154 7.27 -8.77 2.97
CA GLU A 154 8.33 -8.10 3.74
C GLU A 154 9.64 -8.89 3.78
N PRO A 155 9.64 -10.22 4.00
CA PRO A 155 10.89 -11.00 4.00
C PRO A 155 11.66 -10.91 2.67
N LEU A 156 10.95 -10.90 1.53
CA LEU A 156 11.58 -10.80 0.21
C LEU A 156 12.15 -9.40 -0.05
N PHE A 157 11.46 -8.36 0.42
CA PHE A 157 11.96 -6.98 0.33
C PHE A 157 13.21 -6.78 1.19
N GLN A 158 13.23 -7.37 2.39
CA GLN A 158 14.41 -7.31 3.26
C GLN A 158 15.57 -8.07 2.63
N GLU A 159 15.36 -9.29 2.12
CA GLU A 159 16.39 -10.08 1.43
C GLU A 159 17.01 -9.29 0.26
N ALA A 160 16.17 -8.71 -0.61
CA ALA A 160 16.65 -7.88 -1.72
C ALA A 160 17.37 -6.60 -1.24
N TYR A 161 17.00 -6.05 -0.09
CA TYR A 161 17.68 -4.88 0.48
C TYR A 161 19.04 -5.23 1.07
N ASP A 162 19.17 -6.41 1.68
CA ASP A 162 20.43 -6.95 2.17
C ASP A 162 21.43 -7.18 1.00
N GLU A 163 20.93 -7.65 -0.16
CA GLU A 163 21.73 -7.78 -1.39
C GLU A 163 22.32 -6.45 -1.89
N LEU A 164 21.66 -5.30 -1.61
CA LEU A 164 22.20 -3.98 -1.93
C LEU A 164 23.37 -3.55 -1.01
N GLY A 165 23.70 -4.36 -0.01
CA GLY A 165 24.81 -4.09 0.90
C GLY A 165 24.38 -3.41 2.21
N TYR A 166 23.13 -3.56 2.62
CA TYR A 166 22.59 -3.00 3.86
C TYR A 166 22.11 -4.06 4.87
N PRO A 167 22.90 -5.08 5.21
CA PRO A 167 22.42 -6.23 6.01
C PRO A 167 21.94 -5.85 7.42
N ASP A 168 22.41 -4.71 7.95
CA ASP A 168 22.04 -4.23 9.30
C ASP A 168 20.90 -3.20 9.29
N LYS A 169 20.35 -2.86 8.11
CA LYS A 169 19.30 -1.86 7.98
C LYS A 169 17.97 -2.52 7.64
N LYS A 170 16.90 -1.92 8.12
CA LYS A 170 15.53 -2.37 7.80
C LYS A 170 15.01 -1.67 6.55
N PHE A 171 14.52 -2.44 5.59
CA PHE A 171 13.91 -1.92 4.38
C PHE A 171 12.70 -1.02 4.69
N ASN A 172 11.90 -1.35 5.72
CA ASN A 172 10.78 -0.52 6.17
C ASN A 172 11.23 0.92 6.48
N THR A 173 12.42 1.11 7.07
CA THR A 173 12.97 2.45 7.34
C THR A 173 13.22 3.21 6.04
N ALA A 174 13.80 2.56 5.04
CA ALA A 174 14.03 3.16 3.72
C ALA A 174 12.70 3.50 3.01
N LEU A 175 11.70 2.60 3.11
CA LEU A 175 10.36 2.84 2.54
C LEU A 175 9.72 4.09 3.12
N PHE A 176 9.67 4.22 4.45
CA PHE A 176 9.09 5.42 5.07
C PHE A 176 9.89 6.69 4.82
N ALA A 177 11.22 6.59 4.72
CA ALA A 177 12.07 7.72 4.34
C ALA A 177 11.78 8.17 2.89
N ALA A 178 11.61 7.23 1.96
CA ALA A 178 11.23 7.53 0.57
C ALA A 178 9.86 8.22 0.51
N ILE A 179 8.85 7.67 1.19
CA ILE A 179 7.52 8.27 1.27
C ILE A 179 7.60 9.70 1.83
N GLY A 180 8.29 9.89 2.97
CA GLY A 180 8.47 11.20 3.59
C GLY A 180 9.08 12.22 2.62
N ARG A 181 10.16 11.85 1.93
CA ARG A 181 10.81 12.72 0.95
C ARG A 181 9.90 13.12 -0.21
N LEU A 182 9.09 12.20 -0.71
CA LEU A 182 8.14 12.50 -1.79
C LEU A 182 6.98 13.39 -1.30
N LEU A 183 6.53 13.20 -0.05
CA LEU A 183 5.50 14.06 0.56
C LEU A 183 5.99 15.50 0.80
N GLU A 184 7.29 15.70 1.03
CA GLU A 184 7.92 17.02 1.17
C GLU A 184 8.07 17.78 -0.16
N THR A 185 7.75 17.17 -1.30
CA THR A 185 7.87 17.85 -2.60
C THR A 185 6.89 19.02 -2.69
N PRO A 186 7.36 20.24 -3.02
CA PRO A 186 6.47 21.38 -3.17
C PRO A 186 5.55 21.19 -4.40
N VAL A 187 4.29 21.60 -4.25
CA VAL A 187 3.33 21.64 -5.38
C VAL A 187 3.36 23.03 -5.98
N ILE A 188 3.78 23.14 -7.23
CA ILE A 188 3.91 24.42 -7.94
C ILE A 188 2.74 24.58 -8.89
N GLU A 189 1.78 25.43 -8.55
CA GLU A 189 0.57 25.71 -9.36
C GLU A 189 0.83 26.67 -10.52
N GLY A 190 1.90 27.44 -10.46
CA GLY A 190 2.23 28.43 -11.46
C GLY A 190 3.16 27.90 -12.57
N PRO A 191 3.48 28.74 -13.55
CA PRO A 191 4.39 28.39 -14.63
C PRO A 191 5.80 28.11 -14.09
N VAL A 192 6.34 26.95 -14.43
CA VAL A 192 7.71 26.54 -14.04
C VAL A 192 8.67 27.00 -15.15
N ARG A 193 9.59 27.89 -14.77
CA ARG A 193 10.61 28.43 -15.68
C ARG A 193 11.84 27.54 -15.68
N LEU A 194 12.37 27.31 -16.87
CA LEU A 194 13.52 26.48 -17.13
C LEU A 194 14.58 27.29 -17.84
N VAL A 195 15.83 27.03 -17.52
CA VAL A 195 17.01 27.53 -18.25
C VAL A 195 17.75 26.34 -18.87
N ARG A 196 18.51 26.61 -19.90
CA ARG A 196 19.33 25.58 -20.56
C ARG A 196 20.76 26.06 -20.70
N PRO A 197 21.55 25.94 -19.61
CA PRO A 197 22.93 26.46 -19.62
C PRO A 197 23.86 25.67 -20.57
N VAL A 198 23.63 24.37 -20.74
CA VAL A 198 24.41 23.52 -21.65
C VAL A 198 23.47 22.69 -22.52
N VAL A 199 23.18 21.44 -22.17
CA VAL A 199 22.35 20.52 -22.95
C VAL A 199 21.02 20.23 -22.25
N MET A 200 21.05 20.12 -20.93
CA MET A 200 19.89 19.74 -20.12
C MET A 200 19.16 20.97 -19.61
N TYR A 201 17.85 20.85 -19.43
CA TYR A 201 17.06 21.86 -18.75
C TYR A 201 17.28 21.78 -17.24
N GLU A 202 17.43 22.96 -16.62
CA GLU A 202 17.50 23.18 -15.17
C GLU A 202 16.35 24.11 -14.76
N TYR A 203 15.92 24.04 -13.52
CA TYR A 203 14.94 25.00 -12.99
C TYR A 203 15.62 26.37 -12.82
N GLU A 204 14.98 27.43 -13.31
CA GLU A 204 15.48 28.80 -13.12
C GLU A 204 15.48 29.19 -11.63
N ASP A 205 14.50 28.69 -10.84
CA ASP A 205 14.47 28.91 -9.40
C ASP A 205 15.47 27.98 -8.70
N PRO A 206 16.52 28.53 -8.04
CA PRO A 206 17.54 27.72 -7.35
C PRO A 206 16.97 26.83 -6.25
N ARG A 207 15.83 27.19 -5.65
CA ARG A 207 15.18 26.36 -4.61
C ARG A 207 14.62 25.09 -5.22
N LEU A 208 14.05 25.15 -6.43
CA LEU A 208 13.59 24.00 -7.16
C LEU A 208 14.75 23.18 -7.72
N GLU A 209 15.80 23.83 -8.18
CA GLU A 209 16.98 23.14 -8.72
C GLU A 209 17.77 22.40 -7.63
N SER A 210 17.78 22.92 -6.39
CA SER A 210 18.44 22.26 -5.25
C SER A 210 17.69 21.06 -4.67
N LEU A 211 16.44 20.81 -5.07
CA LEU A 211 15.66 19.65 -4.62
C LEU A 211 16.34 18.33 -5.03
N ALA A 212 16.09 17.32 -4.24
CA ALA A 212 16.54 15.97 -4.52
C ALA A 212 15.98 15.45 -5.86
N GLY A 213 16.70 14.56 -6.52
CA GLY A 213 16.32 14.03 -7.84
C GLY A 213 14.91 13.47 -7.88
N ALA A 214 14.51 12.70 -6.86
CA ALA A 214 13.16 12.14 -6.73
C ALA A 214 12.09 13.25 -6.64
N GLN A 215 12.35 14.33 -5.90
CA GLN A 215 11.45 15.47 -5.80
C GLN A 215 11.39 16.26 -7.12
N LYS A 216 12.54 16.47 -7.78
CA LYS A 216 12.56 17.07 -9.14
C LYS A 216 11.78 16.22 -10.14
N GLN A 217 11.76 14.91 -10.01
CA GLN A 217 10.92 14.04 -10.83
C GLN A 217 9.42 14.29 -10.57
N MET A 218 9.01 14.43 -9.30
CA MET A 218 7.62 14.79 -8.95
C MET A 218 7.22 16.14 -9.56
N LEU A 219 8.10 17.15 -9.51
CA LEU A 219 7.83 18.44 -10.18
C LEU A 219 7.62 18.29 -11.68
N ARG A 220 8.37 17.40 -12.36
CA ARG A 220 8.19 17.11 -13.81
C ARG A 220 6.86 16.43 -14.12
N MET A 221 6.22 15.84 -13.15
CA MET A 221 4.89 15.25 -13.28
C MET A 221 3.76 16.29 -13.18
N GLY A 222 4.08 17.50 -12.73
CA GLY A 222 3.16 18.62 -12.61
C GLY A 222 2.26 18.59 -11.37
N PRO A 223 1.57 19.71 -11.09
CA PRO A 223 0.85 19.91 -9.82
C PRO A 223 -0.27 18.89 -9.59
N ARG A 224 -1.06 18.56 -10.64
CA ARG A 224 -2.13 17.55 -10.53
C ARG A 224 -1.57 16.21 -10.08
N ASN A 225 -0.58 15.70 -10.78
CA ASN A 225 -0.03 14.37 -10.53
C ASN A 225 0.70 14.34 -9.19
N THR A 226 1.45 15.38 -8.85
CA THR A 226 2.12 15.50 -7.54
C THR A 226 1.13 15.42 -6.39
N LYS A 227 0.03 16.17 -6.44
CA LYS A 227 -1.02 16.14 -5.40
C LYS A 227 -1.65 14.76 -5.25
N LEU A 228 -2.01 14.14 -6.38
CA LEU A 228 -2.62 12.81 -6.38
C LEU A 228 -1.69 11.75 -5.80
N ILE A 229 -0.42 11.76 -6.20
CA ILE A 229 0.59 10.83 -5.68
C ILE A 229 0.81 11.06 -4.18
N GLN A 230 0.92 12.32 -3.73
CA GLN A 230 1.09 12.63 -2.30
C GLN A 230 -0.11 12.17 -1.46
N ALA A 231 -1.33 12.36 -1.95
CA ALA A 231 -2.53 11.87 -1.28
C ALA A 231 -2.48 10.33 -1.14
N LYS A 232 -2.18 9.62 -2.23
CA LYS A 232 -2.07 8.16 -2.21
C LYS A 232 -0.92 7.66 -1.32
N LEU A 233 0.23 8.30 -1.34
CA LEU A 233 1.35 7.96 -0.45
C LEU A 233 1.00 8.16 1.03
N SER A 234 0.22 9.19 1.34
CA SER A 234 -0.27 9.42 2.71
C SER A 234 -1.21 8.31 3.17
N GLU A 235 -2.16 7.88 2.32
CA GLU A 235 -3.05 6.74 2.59
C GLU A 235 -2.24 5.46 2.82
N LEU A 236 -1.32 5.14 1.90
CA LEU A 236 -0.45 3.96 2.01
C LEU A 236 0.40 3.99 3.28
N ALA A 237 0.95 5.15 3.66
CA ALA A 237 1.74 5.28 4.88
C ALA A 237 0.93 5.01 6.15
N ILE A 238 -0.36 5.40 6.18
CA ILE A 238 -1.26 5.12 7.29
C ILE A 238 -1.52 3.62 7.39
N GLU A 239 -1.91 2.98 6.29
CA GLU A 239 -2.21 1.54 6.26
C GLU A 239 -0.96 0.70 6.60
N LEU A 240 0.20 1.02 6.02
CA LEU A 240 1.46 0.34 6.32
C LEU A 240 1.83 0.45 7.81
N ARG A 241 1.71 1.64 8.42
CA ARG A 241 1.99 1.80 9.86
C ARG A 241 1.05 0.97 10.71
N SER A 242 -0.25 0.92 10.35
CA SER A 242 -1.24 0.14 11.07
C SER A 242 -0.94 -1.36 11.04
N ILE A 243 -0.51 -1.87 9.89
CA ILE A 243 -0.26 -3.30 9.69
C ILE A 243 1.09 -3.73 10.26
N LEU A 244 2.14 -2.93 10.08
CA LEU A 244 3.49 -3.25 10.55
C LEU A 244 3.71 -3.04 12.06
N ALA A 245 2.75 -2.40 12.76
CA ALA A 245 2.78 -2.23 14.21
C ALA A 245 2.16 -3.42 14.98
N ASN A 246 1.47 -4.33 14.27
CA ASN A 246 0.82 -5.54 14.83
C ASN A 246 1.67 -6.78 14.58
#